data_6bb3d304c00f0c146bc856ce11f85218
#
_entry.id   6bb3d304c00f0c146bc856ce11f85218
#
_cell.length_a   1.000
_cell.length_b   1.000
_cell.length_c   1.000
_cell.angle_alpha   90.00
_cell.angle_beta   90.00
_cell.angle_gamma   90.00
#
_symmetry.space_group_name_H-M   'P 1'
#
loop_
_entity.id
_entity.type
_entity.pdbx_description
1 polymer ?
#
loop_
_entity_poly.entity_id
_entity_poly.type
_entity_poly.pdbx_seq_one_letter_code
_entity_poly.pdbx_strand_id
1 'polypeptide(L)'
;MEFDSDYTNTIRAELLQKYIIRNMLDYVNIHTFTTTYENNPWEKICFLSLKEYSPSTKTIGYQHAVVTKASANMFISKEEMSYMPMPDKIVTVGGITEGVLRKYGCYPENRIHSSCALRHEYIYRLKKKNFTKNNTILVALEGVYECYKLVNFVFNALSDNKDYRVIIRTHPERPFSKIRNDLCFDIDSHANFSVSNQKPLKDDLSENDILIYWGSTVSLEALMMGIPVIHVSLDDIVNVDPLADCSHLKWTIRNVEELPTAITDVYDMPEHDFLSQYNKARSYIERYLEKVTDDRLSEFIV
;
A
#
# COMPACT_ATOMS: atom_id res chain seq x y z
N MET A 1 26.66 -12.06 23.89
CA MET A 1 25.41 -11.38 23.51
C MET A 1 25.83 -10.03 22.94
N GLU A 2 26.14 -10.00 21.66
CA GLU A 2 26.34 -8.73 20.94
C GLU A 2 24.95 -8.09 20.82
N PHE A 3 24.71 -7.02 21.58
CA PHE A 3 23.59 -6.16 21.34
C PHE A 3 23.86 -5.48 19.99
N ASP A 4 22.98 -5.68 19.05
CA ASP A 4 23.04 -5.13 17.71
C ASP A 4 23.20 -3.60 17.81
N SER A 5 24.35 -3.10 17.33
CA SER A 5 24.69 -1.66 17.39
C SER A 5 23.65 -0.80 16.66
N ASP A 6 22.97 -1.38 15.66
CA ASP A 6 21.95 -0.72 14.88
C ASP A 6 20.69 -0.46 15.70
N TYR A 7 20.28 -1.40 16.55
CA TYR A 7 19.12 -1.23 17.44
C TYR A 7 19.34 -0.09 18.46
N THR A 8 20.55 0.00 19.00
CA THR A 8 20.92 1.06 19.97
C THR A 8 20.96 2.44 19.31
N ASN A 9 21.41 2.52 18.06
CA ASN A 9 21.45 3.76 17.29
C ASN A 9 20.04 4.25 16.93
N THR A 10 19.13 3.34 16.57
CA THR A 10 17.72 3.66 16.30
C THR A 10 17.04 4.26 17.53
N ILE A 11 17.15 3.62 18.70
CA ILE A 11 16.59 4.15 19.96
C ILE A 11 17.14 5.53 20.29
N ARG A 12 18.46 5.76 20.11
CA ARG A 12 19.06 7.08 20.34
C ARG A 12 18.50 8.14 19.40
N ALA A 13 18.34 7.83 18.11
CA ALA A 13 17.78 8.74 17.14
C ALA A 13 16.32 9.10 17.48
N GLU A 14 15.54 8.12 17.91
CA GLU A 14 14.16 8.32 18.34
C GLU A 14 14.08 9.21 19.60
N LEU A 15 14.93 8.99 20.59
CA LEU A 15 14.99 9.83 21.81
C LEU A 15 15.40 11.27 21.51
N LEU A 16 16.21 11.52 20.47
CA LEU A 16 16.54 12.87 20.03
C LEU A 16 15.32 13.67 19.59
N GLN A 17 14.26 13.02 19.11
CA GLN A 17 13.00 13.71 18.77
C GLN A 17 12.42 14.48 19.96
N LYS A 18 12.54 13.96 21.17
CA LYS A 18 12.09 14.66 22.38
C LYS A 18 12.79 16.01 22.56
N TYR A 19 14.12 16.03 22.36
CA TYR A 19 14.91 17.23 22.48
C TYR A 19 14.67 18.22 21.33
N ILE A 20 14.48 17.71 20.12
CA ILE A 20 14.16 18.52 18.95
C ILE A 20 12.83 19.25 19.18
N ILE A 21 11.79 18.55 19.62
CA ILE A 21 10.48 19.15 19.89
C ILE A 21 10.57 20.19 21.00
N ARG A 22 11.25 19.86 22.12
CA ARG A 22 11.46 20.81 23.19
C ARG A 22 12.13 22.09 22.71
N ASN A 23 13.24 21.98 21.99
CA ASN A 23 13.98 23.13 21.48
C ASN A 23 13.14 23.92 20.47
N MET A 24 12.37 23.27 19.63
CA MET A 24 11.48 23.93 18.66
C MET A 24 10.44 24.79 19.38
N LEU A 25 9.89 24.33 20.50
CA LEU A 25 8.89 25.06 21.29
C LEU A 25 9.44 26.35 21.94
N ASP A 26 10.77 26.47 22.10
CA ASP A 26 11.42 27.70 22.56
C ASP A 26 11.32 28.83 21.51
N TYR A 27 11.09 28.51 20.23
CA TYR A 27 11.05 29.44 19.12
C TYR A 27 9.67 29.64 18.49
N VAL A 28 8.78 28.65 18.61
CA VAL A 28 7.46 28.65 17.96
C VAL A 28 6.37 28.18 18.93
N ASN A 29 5.22 28.87 18.85
CA ASN A 29 4.00 28.40 19.52
C ASN A 29 3.20 27.53 18.55
N ILE A 30 2.97 26.27 18.91
CA ILE A 30 2.31 25.29 18.06
C ILE A 30 0.89 25.07 18.57
N HIS A 31 -0.11 25.44 17.77
CA HIS A 31 -1.52 25.17 18.06
C HIS A 31 -1.89 23.74 17.65
N THR A 32 -1.47 23.31 16.46
CA THR A 32 -1.75 21.99 15.92
C THR A 32 -0.47 21.37 15.35
N PHE A 33 -0.21 20.12 15.70
CA PHE A 33 0.91 19.34 15.18
C PHE A 33 0.35 18.15 14.42
N THR A 34 0.59 18.12 13.10
CA THR A 34 0.19 17.00 12.24
C THR A 34 1.43 16.24 11.77
N THR A 35 1.41 14.93 11.89
CA THR A 35 2.44 14.06 11.36
C THR A 35 1.83 12.83 10.69
N THR A 36 2.60 12.11 9.88
CA THR A 36 2.23 10.77 9.42
C THR A 36 1.98 9.85 10.62
N TYR A 37 1.13 8.85 10.45
CA TYR A 37 0.80 7.92 11.52
C TYR A 37 0.73 6.48 11.01
N GLU A 38 1.69 5.70 11.42
CA GLU A 38 1.77 4.25 11.26
C GLU A 38 2.02 3.56 12.61
N ASN A 39 1.82 4.29 13.71
CA ASN A 39 2.06 3.85 15.08
C ASN A 39 3.53 3.49 15.36
N ASN A 40 4.45 4.17 14.67
CA ASN A 40 5.89 3.98 14.85
C ASN A 40 6.40 4.56 16.18
N PRO A 41 7.52 4.05 16.74
CA PRO A 41 8.09 4.55 17.98
C PRO A 41 8.39 6.05 17.98
N TRP A 42 8.93 6.59 16.88
CA TRP A 42 9.25 8.01 16.77
C TRP A 42 8.01 8.92 16.84
N GLU A 43 6.89 8.48 16.25
CA GLU A 43 5.61 9.21 16.32
C GLU A 43 5.10 9.28 17.76
N LYS A 44 5.19 8.18 18.49
CA LYS A 44 4.82 8.10 19.91
C LYS A 44 5.65 9.06 20.76
N ILE A 45 6.95 9.17 20.50
CA ILE A 45 7.85 10.12 21.19
C ILE A 45 7.45 11.57 20.88
N CYS A 46 7.06 11.86 19.63
CA CYS A 46 6.55 13.19 19.27
C CYS A 46 5.30 13.55 20.09
N PHE A 47 4.30 12.67 20.12
CA PHE A 47 3.06 12.91 20.86
C PHE A 47 3.32 13.03 22.38
N LEU A 48 4.16 12.16 22.93
CA LEU A 48 4.55 12.22 24.34
C LEU A 48 5.24 13.54 24.68
N SER A 49 6.17 14.00 23.84
CA SER A 49 6.93 15.22 24.04
C SER A 49 6.04 16.45 23.98
N LEU A 50 5.11 16.51 23.02
CA LEU A 50 4.15 17.60 22.93
C LEU A 50 3.22 17.62 24.16
N LYS A 51 2.75 16.46 24.61
CA LYS A 51 1.94 16.37 25.82
C LYS A 51 2.69 16.84 27.06
N GLU A 52 3.99 16.59 27.14
CA GLU A 52 4.84 17.01 28.27
C GLU A 52 5.17 18.51 28.23
N TYR A 53 5.57 19.02 27.05
CA TYR A 53 6.15 20.38 26.94
C TYR A 53 5.16 21.44 26.45
N SER A 54 4.09 21.04 25.76
CA SER A 54 3.05 21.92 25.21
C SER A 54 1.68 21.23 25.23
N PRO A 55 1.11 20.98 26.42
CA PRO A 55 -0.12 20.17 26.57
C PRO A 55 -1.36 20.80 25.90
N SER A 56 -1.30 22.07 25.52
CA SER A 56 -2.35 22.76 24.75
C SER A 56 -2.30 22.45 23.25
N THR A 57 -1.14 21.99 22.74
CA THR A 57 -0.99 21.62 21.33
C THR A 57 -1.89 20.43 20.99
N LYS A 58 -2.72 20.58 19.97
CA LYS A 58 -3.53 19.50 19.43
C LYS A 58 -2.69 18.63 18.50
N THR A 59 -2.82 17.32 18.60
CA THR A 59 -2.00 16.38 17.81
C THR A 59 -2.88 15.59 16.85
N ILE A 60 -2.45 15.54 15.57
CA ILE A 60 -3.13 14.81 14.51
C ILE A 60 -2.16 13.80 13.90
N GLY A 61 -2.56 12.55 13.90
CA GLY A 61 -1.86 11.47 13.17
C GLY A 61 -2.55 11.21 11.83
N TYR A 62 -1.87 11.50 10.72
CA TYR A 62 -2.40 11.20 9.39
C TYR A 62 -1.97 9.79 8.95
N GLN A 63 -2.91 8.86 8.95
CA GLN A 63 -2.69 7.52 8.42
C GLN A 63 -2.66 7.59 6.90
N HIS A 64 -1.46 7.67 6.32
CA HIS A 64 -1.21 7.94 4.91
C HIS A 64 -0.89 6.68 4.09
N ALA A 65 -0.40 5.64 4.73
CA ALA A 65 -0.05 4.38 4.10
C ALA A 65 -1.25 3.43 4.04
N VAL A 66 -1.21 2.46 3.15
CA VAL A 66 -2.22 1.40 3.08
C VAL A 66 -2.17 0.54 4.35
N VAL A 67 -3.31 0.33 4.99
CA VAL A 67 -3.45 -0.56 6.15
C VAL A 67 -4.00 -1.90 5.67
N THR A 68 -3.13 -2.89 5.61
CA THR A 68 -3.49 -4.28 5.31
C THR A 68 -3.81 -5.04 6.60
N LYS A 69 -4.33 -6.27 6.47
CA LYS A 69 -4.51 -7.17 7.64
C LYS A 69 -3.19 -7.58 8.30
N ALA A 70 -2.06 -7.34 7.62
CA ALA A 70 -0.70 -7.53 8.14
C ALA A 70 -0.18 -6.37 8.99
N SER A 71 -0.86 -5.23 8.99
CA SER A 71 -0.42 -4.01 9.68
C SER A 71 -0.67 -4.09 11.20
N ALA A 72 -0.08 -5.11 11.84
CA ALA A 72 -0.28 -5.40 13.28
C ALA A 72 0.08 -4.21 14.19
N ASN A 73 1.06 -3.39 13.79
CA ASN A 73 1.42 -2.15 14.48
C ASN A 73 0.26 -1.15 14.59
N MET A 74 -0.69 -1.20 13.65
CA MET A 74 -1.87 -0.34 13.63
C MET A 74 -3.05 -0.90 14.44
N PHE A 75 -2.98 -2.15 14.90
CA PHE A 75 -4.07 -2.82 15.64
C PHE A 75 -3.73 -2.92 17.11
N ILE A 76 -3.98 -1.83 17.83
CA ILE A 76 -3.69 -1.73 19.26
C ILE A 76 -4.68 -2.54 20.11
N SER A 77 -4.21 -3.11 21.23
CA SER A 77 -5.06 -3.79 22.22
C SER A 77 -5.71 -2.81 23.20
N LYS A 78 -6.66 -3.29 23.97
CA LYS A 78 -7.31 -2.48 25.04
C LYS A 78 -6.31 -2.08 26.13
N GLU A 79 -5.37 -2.96 26.44
CA GLU A 79 -4.32 -2.72 27.42
C GLU A 79 -3.39 -1.62 26.92
N GLU A 80 -2.90 -1.71 25.69
CA GLU A 80 -2.02 -0.71 25.09
C GLU A 80 -2.66 0.67 25.03
N MET A 81 -3.95 0.75 24.74
CA MET A 81 -4.69 2.01 24.67
C MET A 81 -4.56 2.83 25.96
N SER A 82 -4.41 2.18 27.11
CA SER A 82 -4.36 2.85 28.41
C SER A 82 -3.07 3.61 28.70
N TYR A 83 -1.95 3.24 28.06
CA TYR A 83 -0.62 3.81 28.32
C TYR A 83 0.13 4.24 27.07
N MET A 84 -0.25 3.80 25.89
CA MET A 84 0.46 4.11 24.65
C MET A 84 0.24 5.58 24.26
N PRO A 85 1.31 6.34 23.97
CA PRO A 85 1.19 7.68 23.44
C PRO A 85 0.49 7.65 22.06
N MET A 86 -0.60 8.40 21.94
CA MET A 86 -1.40 8.50 20.73
C MET A 86 -1.71 9.96 20.41
N PRO A 87 -1.96 10.30 19.14
CA PRO A 87 -2.47 11.62 18.77
C PRO A 87 -3.90 11.81 19.32
N ASP A 88 -4.30 13.07 19.48
CA ASP A 88 -5.69 13.39 19.87
C ASP A 88 -6.68 12.97 18.81
N LYS A 89 -6.28 13.02 17.53
CA LYS A 89 -7.09 12.67 16.37
C LYS A 89 -6.27 11.85 15.36
N ILE A 90 -6.85 10.77 14.84
CA ILE A 90 -6.30 9.98 13.74
C ILE A 90 -7.16 10.26 12.51
N VAL A 91 -6.53 10.78 11.47
CA VAL A 91 -7.17 11.08 10.19
C VAL A 91 -6.77 10.04 9.17
N THR A 92 -7.73 9.32 8.58
CA THR A 92 -7.46 8.26 7.61
C THR A 92 -7.59 8.74 6.17
N VAL A 93 -6.98 8.02 5.23
CA VAL A 93 -7.05 8.30 3.78
C VAL A 93 -8.44 8.06 3.20
N GLY A 94 -9.33 7.40 3.93
CA GLY A 94 -10.70 7.13 3.49
C GLY A 94 -11.45 6.17 4.40
N GLY A 95 -12.74 6.01 4.16
CA GLY A 95 -13.65 5.24 5.01
C GLY A 95 -13.35 3.74 5.07
N ILE A 96 -12.68 3.15 4.06
CA ILE A 96 -12.25 1.74 4.14
C ILE A 96 -11.21 1.56 5.25
N THR A 97 -10.18 2.40 5.28
CA THR A 97 -9.14 2.34 6.32
C THR A 97 -9.71 2.67 7.70
N GLU A 98 -10.59 3.68 7.79
CA GLU A 98 -11.33 3.95 9.04
C GLU A 98 -12.04 2.69 9.55
N GLY A 99 -12.80 2.01 8.68
CA GLY A 99 -13.48 0.76 9.02
C GLY A 99 -12.55 -0.35 9.49
N VAL A 100 -11.38 -0.50 8.85
CA VAL A 100 -10.35 -1.48 9.24
C VAL A 100 -9.82 -1.15 10.64
N LEU A 101 -9.44 0.09 10.91
CA LEU A 101 -8.92 0.50 12.22
C LEU A 101 -9.97 0.34 13.33
N ARG A 102 -11.23 0.68 13.07
CA ARG A 102 -12.34 0.49 14.04
C ARG A 102 -12.63 -0.99 14.32
N LYS A 103 -12.49 -1.83 13.30
CA LYS A 103 -12.80 -3.27 13.42
C LYS A 103 -11.73 -4.06 14.16
N TYR A 104 -10.45 -3.77 13.89
CA TYR A 104 -9.31 -4.57 14.36
C TYR A 104 -8.48 -3.90 15.45
N GLY A 105 -8.55 -2.57 15.56
CA GLY A 105 -7.90 -1.80 16.63
C GLY A 105 -8.88 -1.40 17.73
N CYS A 106 -8.37 -1.27 18.94
CA CYS A 106 -9.18 -0.82 20.10
C CYS A 106 -9.11 0.71 20.30
N TYR A 107 -9.06 1.47 19.21
CA TYR A 107 -9.05 2.93 19.29
C TYR A 107 -10.39 3.49 19.84
N PRO A 108 -10.35 4.59 20.61
CA PRO A 108 -11.58 5.31 20.99
C PRO A 108 -12.33 5.79 19.73
N GLU A 109 -13.65 5.62 19.71
CA GLU A 109 -14.48 5.94 18.55
C GLU A 109 -14.33 7.39 18.07
N ASN A 110 -14.18 8.32 19.01
CA ASN A 110 -14.05 9.75 18.72
C ASN A 110 -12.64 10.16 18.24
N ARG A 111 -11.69 9.23 18.12
CA ARG A 111 -10.33 9.55 17.65
C ARG A 111 -10.10 9.29 16.19
N ILE A 112 -10.86 8.38 15.56
CA ILE A 112 -10.64 8.02 14.16
C ILE A 112 -11.66 8.76 13.29
N HIS A 113 -11.15 9.47 12.28
CA HIS A 113 -11.95 10.25 11.33
C HIS A 113 -11.51 9.95 9.90
N SER A 114 -12.47 9.68 9.02
CA SER A 114 -12.20 9.56 7.60
C SER A 114 -11.97 10.95 7.01
N SER A 115 -10.98 11.06 6.12
CA SER A 115 -10.71 12.28 5.38
C SER A 115 -10.34 11.96 3.93
N CYS A 116 -9.14 12.30 3.48
CA CYS A 116 -8.75 12.19 2.10
C CYS A 116 -7.30 11.70 1.92
N ALA A 117 -7.03 11.16 0.74
CA ALA A 117 -5.74 10.59 0.37
C ALA A 117 -4.84 11.63 -0.28
N LEU A 118 -4.20 12.51 0.51
CA LEU A 118 -3.35 13.61 0.03
C LEU A 118 -2.25 13.12 -0.93
N ARG A 119 -1.58 12.01 -0.57
CA ARG A 119 -0.52 11.43 -1.39
C ARG A 119 -1.03 10.84 -2.71
N HIS A 120 -2.28 10.42 -2.76
CA HIS A 120 -2.86 9.69 -3.88
C HIS A 120 -3.90 10.50 -4.67
N GLU A 121 -3.96 11.82 -4.50
CA GLU A 121 -4.89 12.68 -5.23
C GLU A 121 -4.79 12.50 -6.76
N TYR A 122 -3.60 12.19 -7.26
CA TYR A 122 -3.34 11.97 -8.68
C TYR A 122 -4.15 10.83 -9.30
N ILE A 123 -4.61 9.83 -8.50
CA ILE A 123 -5.37 8.69 -9.03
C ILE A 123 -6.68 9.13 -9.70
N TYR A 124 -7.26 10.23 -9.25
CA TYR A 124 -8.46 10.81 -9.83
C TYR A 124 -8.23 11.47 -11.19
N ARG A 125 -6.97 11.66 -11.58
CA ARG A 125 -6.55 12.17 -12.90
C ARG A 125 -6.18 11.03 -13.86
N LEU A 126 -6.10 9.80 -13.36
CA LEU A 126 -5.85 8.63 -14.20
C LEU A 126 -7.04 8.39 -15.12
N LYS A 127 -6.74 8.20 -16.39
CA LYS A 127 -7.78 7.88 -17.38
C LYS A 127 -8.08 6.39 -17.36
N LYS A 128 -9.38 6.05 -17.44
CA LYS A 128 -9.78 4.67 -17.66
C LYS A 128 -9.13 4.16 -18.96
N LYS A 129 -8.49 3.00 -18.88
CA LYS A 129 -7.98 2.28 -20.04
C LYS A 129 -9.12 1.55 -20.73
N ASN A 130 -9.16 1.58 -22.06
CA ASN A 130 -9.97 0.64 -22.81
C ASN A 130 -9.32 -0.74 -22.67
N PHE A 131 -10.10 -1.71 -22.27
CA PHE A 131 -9.60 -3.07 -22.15
C PHE A 131 -9.24 -3.61 -23.54
N THR A 132 -8.01 -4.07 -23.69
CA THR A 132 -7.46 -4.64 -24.91
C THR A 132 -6.96 -6.06 -24.61
N LYS A 133 -6.82 -6.87 -25.64
CA LYS A 133 -6.30 -8.24 -25.52
C LYS A 133 -4.97 -8.32 -26.26
N ASN A 134 -3.96 -7.60 -25.73
CA ASN A 134 -2.62 -7.58 -26.31
C ASN A 134 -1.68 -8.63 -25.68
N ASN A 135 -2.22 -9.44 -24.78
CA ASN A 135 -1.47 -10.46 -24.02
C ASN A 135 -0.28 -9.88 -23.24
N THR A 136 -0.46 -8.68 -22.70
CA THR A 136 0.58 -7.98 -21.93
C THR A 136 0.27 -8.00 -20.44
N ILE A 137 1.22 -8.43 -19.65
CA ILE A 137 1.08 -8.63 -18.21
C ILE A 137 2.16 -7.83 -17.49
N LEU A 138 1.75 -6.96 -16.57
CA LEU A 138 2.64 -6.27 -15.65
C LEU A 138 2.72 -7.01 -14.32
N VAL A 139 3.93 -7.31 -13.86
CA VAL A 139 4.18 -7.87 -12.53
C VAL A 139 4.74 -6.77 -11.65
N ALA A 140 3.98 -6.28 -10.68
CA ALA A 140 4.41 -5.20 -9.79
C ALA A 140 4.94 -5.77 -8.47
N LEU A 141 6.22 -5.49 -8.20
CA LEU A 141 6.92 -5.97 -7.01
C LEU A 141 6.87 -4.97 -5.86
N GLU A 142 6.92 -5.49 -4.65
CA GLU A 142 7.07 -4.73 -3.41
C GLU A 142 8.54 -4.39 -3.12
N GLY A 143 8.75 -3.52 -2.11
CA GLY A 143 10.07 -3.15 -1.60
C GLY A 143 10.73 -4.20 -0.69
N VAL A 144 10.13 -5.38 -0.50
CA VAL A 144 10.64 -6.44 0.38
C VAL A 144 11.59 -7.39 -0.36
N TYR A 145 12.45 -8.08 0.38
CA TYR A 145 13.42 -9.00 -0.22
C TYR A 145 12.73 -10.17 -0.95
N GLU A 146 11.68 -10.71 -0.37
CA GLU A 146 10.97 -11.89 -0.83
C GLU A 146 10.18 -11.68 -2.14
N CYS A 147 10.14 -10.46 -2.67
CA CYS A 147 9.41 -10.13 -3.91
C CYS A 147 9.87 -10.97 -5.12
N TYR A 148 11.09 -11.54 -5.12
CA TYR A 148 11.56 -12.49 -6.13
C TYR A 148 10.67 -13.74 -6.24
N LYS A 149 10.00 -14.14 -5.16
CA LYS A 149 9.09 -15.31 -5.17
C LYS A 149 7.93 -15.10 -6.13
N LEU A 150 7.40 -13.88 -6.22
CA LEU A 150 6.35 -13.55 -7.19
C LEU A 150 6.86 -13.70 -8.62
N VAL A 151 8.09 -13.26 -8.90
CA VAL A 151 8.71 -13.41 -10.24
C VAL A 151 8.86 -14.87 -10.60
N ASN A 152 9.40 -15.69 -9.68
CA ASN A 152 9.56 -17.14 -9.88
C ASN A 152 8.21 -17.83 -10.06
N PHE A 153 7.17 -17.44 -9.32
CA PHE A 153 5.82 -17.97 -9.47
C PHE A 153 5.27 -17.70 -10.88
N VAL A 154 5.34 -16.47 -11.36
CA VAL A 154 4.86 -16.07 -12.69
C VAL A 154 5.69 -16.76 -13.80
N PHE A 155 7.00 -16.87 -13.60
CA PHE A 155 7.85 -17.58 -14.54
C PHE A 155 7.46 -19.06 -14.67
N ASN A 156 7.31 -19.76 -13.54
CA ASN A 156 6.91 -21.16 -13.56
C ASN A 156 5.54 -21.39 -14.22
N ALA A 157 4.63 -20.40 -14.15
CA ALA A 157 3.33 -20.50 -14.79
C ALA A 157 3.34 -20.20 -16.30
N LEU A 158 4.22 -19.29 -16.77
CA LEU A 158 4.11 -18.69 -18.11
C LEU A 158 5.37 -18.85 -18.98
N SER A 159 6.45 -19.49 -18.51
CA SER A 159 7.70 -19.63 -19.28
C SER A 159 7.51 -20.33 -20.62
N ASP A 160 6.64 -21.34 -20.66
CA ASP A 160 6.36 -22.14 -21.87
C ASP A 160 5.34 -21.46 -22.79
N ASN A 161 4.57 -20.51 -22.29
CA ASN A 161 3.58 -19.77 -23.07
C ASN A 161 4.15 -18.46 -23.59
N LYS A 162 4.56 -18.47 -24.86
CA LYS A 162 5.20 -17.33 -25.53
C LYS A 162 4.21 -16.31 -26.10
N ASP A 163 2.91 -16.57 -25.96
CA ASP A 163 1.86 -15.63 -26.39
C ASP A 163 1.74 -14.43 -25.43
N TYR A 164 2.19 -14.61 -24.17
CA TYR A 164 2.17 -13.53 -23.17
C TYR A 164 3.52 -12.81 -23.12
N ARG A 165 3.46 -11.47 -23.09
CA ARG A 165 4.58 -10.61 -22.78
C ARG A 165 4.50 -10.17 -21.32
N VAL A 166 5.47 -10.58 -20.52
CA VAL A 166 5.56 -10.31 -19.08
C VAL A 166 6.57 -9.22 -18.82
N ILE A 167 6.13 -8.16 -18.18
CA ILE A 167 6.96 -7.01 -17.80
C ILE A 167 7.05 -6.96 -16.28
N ILE A 168 8.27 -7.07 -15.74
CA ILE A 168 8.54 -7.00 -14.31
C ILE A 168 8.85 -5.56 -13.95
N ARG A 169 8.04 -4.97 -13.06
CA ARG A 169 8.29 -3.65 -12.49
C ARG A 169 8.77 -3.79 -11.06
N THR A 170 9.99 -3.37 -10.81
CA THR A 170 10.60 -3.39 -9.47
C THR A 170 10.20 -2.17 -8.64
N HIS A 171 10.20 -2.33 -7.33
CA HIS A 171 10.07 -1.22 -6.40
C HIS A 171 11.34 -0.36 -6.41
N PRO A 172 11.26 0.98 -6.27
CA PRO A 172 12.45 1.86 -6.26
C PRO A 172 13.51 1.46 -5.22
N GLU A 173 13.10 1.01 -4.04
CA GLU A 173 14.01 0.57 -2.97
C GLU A 173 14.63 -0.81 -3.21
N ARG A 174 14.04 -1.60 -4.12
CA ARG A 174 14.47 -2.95 -4.47
C ARG A 174 14.66 -3.08 -5.97
N PRO A 175 15.73 -2.51 -6.56
CA PRO A 175 16.01 -2.61 -7.98
C PRO A 175 16.29 -4.06 -8.39
N PHE A 176 16.05 -4.38 -9.66
CA PHE A 176 16.14 -5.74 -10.20
C PHE A 176 17.49 -6.42 -9.92
N SER A 177 18.57 -5.67 -9.91
CA SER A 177 19.92 -6.18 -9.60
C SER A 177 20.03 -6.82 -8.21
N LYS A 178 19.17 -6.44 -7.25
CA LYS A 178 19.17 -7.01 -5.90
C LYS A 178 18.43 -8.34 -5.77
N ILE A 179 17.60 -8.69 -6.75
CA ILE A 179 16.81 -9.93 -6.73
C ILE A 179 17.19 -10.89 -7.85
N ARG A 180 18.00 -10.45 -8.84
CA ARG A 180 18.35 -11.24 -10.02
C ARG A 180 18.94 -12.61 -9.68
N ASN A 181 19.79 -12.68 -8.66
CA ASN A 181 20.48 -13.93 -8.27
C ASN A 181 19.55 -14.91 -7.53
N ASP A 182 18.38 -14.46 -7.08
CA ASP A 182 17.39 -15.29 -6.37
C ASP A 182 16.33 -15.85 -7.33
N LEU A 183 16.39 -15.46 -8.63
CA LEU A 183 15.50 -15.99 -9.64
C LEU A 183 15.92 -17.43 -10.02
N CYS A 184 14.93 -18.28 -10.26
CA CYS A 184 15.14 -19.66 -10.70
C CYS A 184 15.49 -19.76 -12.20
N PHE A 185 15.62 -18.63 -12.93
CA PHE A 185 15.89 -18.57 -14.36
C PHE A 185 16.74 -17.34 -14.70
N ASP A 186 17.35 -17.36 -15.89
CA ASP A 186 17.98 -16.15 -16.45
C ASP A 186 16.98 -15.41 -17.34
N ILE A 187 16.58 -14.20 -16.92
CA ILE A 187 15.59 -13.41 -17.63
C ILE A 187 16.01 -13.05 -19.06
N ASP A 188 17.32 -12.87 -19.30
CA ASP A 188 17.85 -12.49 -20.61
C ASP A 188 17.75 -13.63 -21.63
N SER A 189 17.54 -14.87 -21.17
CA SER A 189 17.33 -16.04 -22.03
C SER A 189 15.86 -16.24 -22.45
N HIS A 190 14.92 -15.41 -21.93
CA HIS A 190 13.48 -15.56 -22.16
C HIS A 190 12.90 -14.30 -22.81
N ALA A 191 12.75 -14.31 -24.12
CA ALA A 191 12.34 -13.14 -24.92
C ALA A 191 10.95 -12.58 -24.56
N ASN A 192 10.09 -13.38 -23.94
CA ASN A 192 8.76 -12.97 -23.48
C ASN A 192 8.75 -12.33 -22.08
N PHE A 193 9.89 -12.33 -21.37
CA PHE A 193 10.08 -11.64 -20.09
C PHE A 193 11.00 -10.43 -20.25
N SER A 194 10.66 -9.34 -19.57
CA SER A 194 11.48 -8.12 -19.58
C SER A 194 11.31 -7.35 -18.27
N VAL A 195 12.26 -6.46 -17.98
CA VAL A 195 12.21 -5.57 -16.82
C VAL A 195 11.83 -4.17 -17.27
N SER A 196 10.83 -3.55 -16.63
CA SER A 196 10.53 -2.15 -16.86
C SER A 196 11.63 -1.26 -16.30
N ASN A 197 12.27 -0.51 -17.18
CA ASN A 197 13.35 0.39 -16.84
C ASN A 197 12.84 1.84 -16.81
N GLN A 198 12.68 2.40 -15.60
CA GLN A 198 12.53 3.84 -15.36
C GLN A 198 11.33 4.54 -16.01
N LYS A 199 10.39 3.82 -16.59
CA LYS A 199 9.13 4.41 -17.05
C LYS A 199 8.29 4.90 -15.86
N PRO A 200 7.51 6.00 -16.00
CA PRO A 200 6.46 6.33 -15.06
C PRO A 200 5.48 5.16 -14.88
N LEU A 201 5.01 4.93 -13.66
CA LEU A 201 4.08 3.82 -13.37
C LEU A 201 2.83 3.84 -14.25
N LYS A 202 2.26 5.04 -14.49
CA LYS A 202 1.09 5.21 -15.36
C LYS A 202 1.30 4.68 -16.77
N ASP A 203 2.54 4.77 -17.30
CA ASP A 203 2.87 4.32 -18.65
C ASP A 203 2.93 2.79 -18.70
N ASP A 204 3.59 2.16 -17.71
CA ASP A 204 3.58 0.70 -17.56
C ASP A 204 2.15 0.17 -17.38
N LEU A 205 1.33 0.81 -16.56
CA LEU A 205 -0.07 0.42 -16.38
C LEU A 205 -0.86 0.58 -17.69
N SER A 206 -0.68 1.67 -18.43
CA SER A 206 -1.42 1.92 -19.68
C SER A 206 -1.06 0.95 -20.81
N GLU A 207 0.16 0.42 -20.82
CA GLU A 207 0.66 -0.51 -21.84
C GLU A 207 0.28 -1.98 -21.56
N ASN A 208 -0.16 -2.31 -20.33
CA ASN A 208 -0.41 -3.69 -19.93
C ASN A 208 -1.89 -3.96 -19.68
N ASP A 209 -2.36 -5.16 -20.03
CA ASP A 209 -3.76 -5.55 -19.95
C ASP A 209 -4.15 -6.08 -18.56
N ILE A 210 -3.21 -6.73 -17.87
CA ILE A 210 -3.41 -7.36 -16.56
C ILE A 210 -2.27 -6.95 -15.65
N LEU A 211 -2.58 -6.72 -14.36
CA LEU A 211 -1.58 -6.57 -13.32
C LEU A 211 -1.53 -7.82 -12.44
N ILE A 212 -0.34 -8.39 -12.24
CA ILE A 212 -0.09 -9.43 -11.22
C ILE A 212 0.67 -8.79 -10.06
N TYR A 213 0.23 -9.08 -8.84
CA TYR A 213 0.85 -8.54 -7.63
C TYR A 213 0.69 -9.50 -6.44
N TRP A 214 1.49 -9.28 -5.41
CA TRP A 214 1.39 -9.95 -4.10
C TRP A 214 0.81 -8.98 -3.05
N GLY A 215 1.55 -7.92 -2.64
CA GLY A 215 1.14 -6.91 -1.67
C GLY A 215 1.27 -5.46 -2.19
N SER A 216 1.51 -5.28 -3.49
CA SER A 216 1.80 -3.96 -4.06
C SER A 216 0.57 -3.05 -4.11
N THR A 217 0.73 -1.80 -3.63
CA THR A 217 -0.30 -0.75 -3.70
C THR A 217 -0.62 -0.30 -5.13
N VAL A 218 0.23 -0.64 -6.11
CA VAL A 218 -0.01 -0.43 -7.54
C VAL A 218 -1.34 -1.06 -8.01
N SER A 219 -1.81 -2.10 -7.30
CA SER A 219 -3.12 -2.72 -7.54
C SER A 219 -4.31 -1.76 -7.40
N LEU A 220 -4.21 -0.76 -6.50
CA LEU A 220 -5.24 0.28 -6.33
C LEU A 220 -5.30 1.17 -7.58
N GLU A 221 -4.14 1.56 -8.10
CA GLU A 221 -4.04 2.39 -9.32
C GLU A 221 -4.50 1.64 -10.55
N ALA A 222 -4.15 0.35 -10.66
CA ALA A 222 -4.58 -0.52 -11.74
C ALA A 222 -6.11 -0.60 -11.80
N LEU A 223 -6.76 -0.90 -10.68
CA LEU A 223 -8.23 -0.96 -10.62
C LEU A 223 -8.87 0.40 -10.93
N MET A 224 -8.28 1.51 -10.49
CA MET A 224 -8.78 2.84 -10.81
C MET A 224 -8.74 3.12 -12.32
N MET A 225 -7.73 2.59 -13.01
CA MET A 225 -7.61 2.65 -14.47
C MET A 225 -8.46 1.60 -15.19
N GLY A 226 -9.13 0.69 -14.49
CA GLY A 226 -9.90 -0.41 -15.09
C GLY A 226 -9.02 -1.55 -15.60
N ILE A 227 -7.84 -1.72 -15.02
CA ILE A 227 -6.95 -2.84 -15.33
C ILE A 227 -7.25 -3.97 -14.34
N PRO A 228 -7.66 -5.16 -14.82
CA PRO A 228 -7.88 -6.33 -13.99
C PRO A 228 -6.61 -6.71 -13.22
N VAL A 229 -6.79 -7.19 -12.00
CA VAL A 229 -5.65 -7.55 -11.16
C VAL A 229 -5.73 -9.02 -10.73
N ILE A 230 -4.59 -9.69 -10.71
CA ILE A 230 -4.43 -11.06 -10.19
C ILE A 230 -3.52 -10.99 -8.97
N HIS A 231 -4.09 -11.26 -7.81
CA HIS A 231 -3.38 -11.37 -6.55
C HIS A 231 -2.82 -12.79 -6.40
N VAL A 232 -1.50 -12.91 -6.22
CA VAL A 232 -0.85 -14.17 -5.89
C VAL A 232 -0.67 -14.24 -4.37
N SER A 233 -1.36 -15.18 -3.74
CA SER A 233 -1.25 -15.42 -2.29
C SER A 233 -0.10 -16.40 -2.05
N LEU A 234 1.07 -15.88 -1.72
CA LEU A 234 2.31 -16.65 -1.50
C LEU A 234 2.41 -17.09 -0.03
N ASP A 235 1.85 -18.25 0.33
CA ASP A 235 1.98 -18.92 1.66
C ASP A 235 1.83 -17.96 2.86
N ASP A 236 0.94 -16.99 2.74
CA ASP A 236 0.86 -15.90 3.69
C ASP A 236 0.14 -16.32 4.96
N ILE A 237 0.89 -16.48 6.04
CA ILE A 237 0.33 -16.52 7.39
C ILE A 237 -0.43 -15.21 7.66
N VAL A 238 0.03 -14.10 7.05
CA VAL A 238 -0.52 -12.76 7.23
C VAL A 238 -0.85 -12.15 5.86
N ASN A 239 -2.07 -11.71 5.68
CA ASN A 239 -2.53 -11.15 4.41
C ASN A 239 -2.01 -9.72 4.21
N VAL A 240 -1.09 -9.54 3.26
CA VAL A 240 -0.50 -8.26 2.86
C VAL A 240 -1.24 -7.57 1.71
N ASP A 241 -2.31 -8.18 1.19
CA ASP A 241 -3.07 -7.68 0.06
C ASP A 241 -3.81 -6.37 0.39
N PRO A 242 -3.51 -5.24 -0.26
CA PRO A 242 -4.21 -3.98 -0.05
C PRO A 242 -5.68 -4.03 -0.50
N LEU A 243 -6.03 -5.01 -1.34
CA LEU A 243 -7.37 -5.25 -1.87
C LEU A 243 -8.06 -6.46 -1.22
N ALA A 244 -7.68 -6.83 0.03
CA ALA A 244 -8.20 -8.04 0.68
C ALA A 244 -9.73 -8.10 0.75
N ASP A 245 -10.40 -6.97 0.85
CA ASP A 245 -11.86 -6.87 0.93
C ASP A 245 -12.52 -6.40 -0.40
N CYS A 246 -11.75 -6.30 -1.49
CA CYS A 246 -12.23 -6.04 -2.83
C CYS A 246 -12.27 -7.35 -3.65
N SER A 247 -13.44 -7.70 -4.18
CA SER A 247 -13.63 -8.89 -5.03
C SER A 247 -13.92 -8.56 -6.50
N HIS A 248 -13.88 -7.26 -6.87
CA HIS A 248 -14.28 -6.81 -8.20
C HIS A 248 -13.07 -6.53 -9.07
N LEU A 249 -13.07 -7.03 -10.32
CA LEU A 249 -11.93 -7.06 -11.24
C LEU A 249 -10.65 -7.62 -10.61
N LYS A 250 -10.81 -8.54 -9.67
CA LYS A 250 -9.73 -9.15 -8.91
C LYS A 250 -9.90 -10.65 -8.84
N TRP A 251 -8.85 -11.38 -9.18
CA TRP A 251 -8.69 -12.82 -9.00
C TRP A 251 -7.64 -13.06 -7.93
N THR A 252 -7.85 -14.07 -7.10
CA THR A 252 -6.85 -14.49 -6.11
C THR A 252 -6.49 -15.94 -6.38
N ILE A 253 -5.20 -16.20 -6.57
CA ILE A 253 -4.66 -17.52 -6.86
C ILE A 253 -3.59 -17.89 -5.82
N ARG A 254 -3.37 -19.21 -5.65
CA ARG A 254 -2.39 -19.77 -4.69
C ARG A 254 -1.39 -20.69 -5.36
N ASN A 255 -1.77 -21.31 -6.46
CA ASN A 255 -0.97 -22.30 -7.16
C ASN A 255 -0.62 -21.81 -8.55
N VAL A 256 0.54 -22.23 -9.04
CA VAL A 256 1.08 -21.84 -10.35
C VAL A 256 0.11 -22.23 -11.49
N GLU A 257 -0.56 -23.38 -11.34
CA GLU A 257 -1.51 -23.91 -12.32
C GLU A 257 -2.79 -23.08 -12.46
N GLU A 258 -3.12 -22.24 -11.47
CA GLU A 258 -4.30 -21.40 -11.48
C GLU A 258 -4.09 -20.13 -12.33
N LEU A 259 -2.84 -19.70 -12.56
CA LEU A 259 -2.57 -18.44 -13.25
C LEU A 259 -3.04 -18.41 -14.71
N PRO A 260 -2.79 -19.44 -15.54
CA PRO A 260 -3.32 -19.46 -16.91
C PRO A 260 -4.85 -19.37 -16.98
N THR A 261 -5.54 -20.07 -16.06
CA THR A 261 -7.01 -20.03 -15.98
C THR A 261 -7.48 -18.64 -15.57
N ALA A 262 -6.89 -18.01 -14.56
CA ALA A 262 -7.24 -16.66 -14.13
C ALA A 262 -7.04 -15.62 -15.27
N ILE A 263 -5.98 -15.75 -16.05
CA ILE A 263 -5.74 -14.89 -17.22
C ILE A 263 -6.84 -15.11 -18.28
N THR A 264 -7.20 -16.36 -18.54
CA THR A 264 -8.27 -16.70 -19.49
C THR A 264 -9.61 -16.12 -19.03
N ASP A 265 -9.96 -16.26 -17.75
CA ASP A 265 -11.19 -15.69 -17.17
C ASP A 265 -11.25 -14.17 -17.33
N VAL A 266 -10.11 -13.49 -17.19
CA VAL A 266 -10.00 -12.03 -17.43
C VAL A 266 -10.31 -11.73 -18.91
N TYR A 267 -9.69 -12.43 -19.84
CA TYR A 267 -9.84 -12.16 -21.27
C TYR A 267 -11.20 -12.57 -21.84
N ASP A 268 -11.83 -13.58 -21.27
CA ASP A 268 -13.13 -14.09 -21.72
C ASP A 268 -14.31 -13.40 -21.04
N MET A 269 -14.04 -12.47 -20.11
CA MET A 269 -15.09 -11.71 -19.45
C MET A 269 -15.89 -10.87 -20.46
N PRO A 270 -17.22 -11.01 -20.51
CA PRO A 270 -18.07 -10.17 -21.35
C PRO A 270 -17.96 -8.68 -20.99
N GLU A 271 -18.05 -7.81 -21.98
CA GLU A 271 -17.90 -6.36 -21.80
C GLU A 271 -18.85 -5.77 -20.75
N HIS A 272 -20.10 -6.22 -20.71
CA HIS A 272 -21.08 -5.74 -19.75
C HIS A 272 -20.71 -6.15 -18.31
N ASP A 273 -20.16 -7.35 -18.11
CA ASP A 273 -19.68 -7.82 -16.82
C ASP A 273 -18.43 -7.05 -16.39
N PHE A 274 -17.52 -6.83 -17.33
CA PHE A 274 -16.33 -6.00 -17.10
C PHE A 274 -16.71 -4.60 -16.63
N LEU A 275 -17.65 -3.93 -17.30
CA LEU A 275 -18.10 -2.59 -16.91
C LEU A 275 -18.76 -2.58 -15.53
N SER A 276 -19.57 -3.59 -15.22
CA SER A 276 -20.19 -3.76 -13.90
C SER A 276 -19.13 -3.95 -12.81
N GLN A 277 -18.18 -4.85 -13.04
CA GLN A 277 -17.07 -5.12 -12.12
C GLN A 277 -16.19 -3.89 -11.92
N TYR A 278 -15.86 -3.18 -13.01
CA TYR A 278 -15.06 -1.95 -12.95
C TYR A 278 -15.72 -0.87 -12.09
N ASN A 279 -17.02 -0.62 -12.29
CA ASN A 279 -17.73 0.41 -11.53
C ASN A 279 -17.72 0.10 -10.02
N LYS A 280 -17.87 -1.17 -9.65
CA LYS A 280 -17.79 -1.61 -8.26
C LYS A 280 -16.37 -1.50 -7.69
N ALA A 281 -15.35 -1.94 -8.46
CA ALA A 281 -13.95 -1.80 -8.08
C ALA A 281 -13.57 -0.34 -7.88
N ARG A 282 -13.93 0.52 -8.83
CA ARG A 282 -13.70 1.97 -8.75
C ARG A 282 -14.37 2.58 -7.51
N SER A 283 -15.63 2.25 -7.25
CA SER A 283 -16.33 2.74 -6.06
C SER A 283 -15.64 2.29 -4.76
N TYR A 284 -15.07 1.08 -4.73
CA TYR A 284 -14.26 0.61 -3.61
C TYR A 284 -13.00 1.47 -3.44
N ILE A 285 -12.25 1.71 -4.54
CA ILE A 285 -11.02 2.52 -4.49
C ILE A 285 -11.32 3.98 -4.08
N GLU A 286 -12.41 4.57 -4.58
CA GLU A 286 -12.82 5.93 -4.21
C GLU A 286 -13.18 6.08 -2.73
N ARG A 287 -13.61 5.01 -2.08
CA ARG A 287 -13.82 4.94 -0.62
C ARG A 287 -12.56 4.59 0.15
N TYR A 288 -11.60 3.93 -0.50
CA TYR A 288 -10.31 3.59 0.10
C TYR A 288 -9.38 4.79 0.15
N LEU A 289 -9.27 5.49 -0.98
CA LEU A 289 -8.42 6.67 -1.19
C LEU A 289 -9.34 7.85 -1.55
N GLU A 290 -9.98 8.43 -0.56
CA GLU A 290 -10.97 9.47 -0.79
C GLU A 290 -10.37 10.74 -1.36
N LYS A 291 -11.14 11.40 -2.25
CA LYS A 291 -10.72 12.60 -2.97
C LYS A 291 -10.47 13.77 -2.00
N VAL A 292 -9.46 14.59 -2.30
CA VAL A 292 -9.18 15.83 -1.60
C VAL A 292 -10.30 16.86 -1.89
N THR A 293 -10.95 17.34 -0.84
CA THR A 293 -11.97 18.39 -0.86
C THR A 293 -11.81 19.28 0.37
N ASP A 294 -12.30 20.51 0.32
CA ASP A 294 -12.20 21.45 1.46
C ASP A 294 -12.87 20.89 2.72
N ASP A 295 -14.02 20.23 2.58
CA ASP A 295 -14.72 19.55 3.67
C ASP A 295 -13.84 18.51 4.36
N ARG A 296 -13.13 17.66 3.57
CA ARG A 296 -12.25 16.64 4.11
C ARG A 296 -10.95 17.21 4.67
N LEU A 297 -10.45 18.28 4.07
CA LEU A 297 -9.29 18.99 4.59
C LEU A 297 -9.56 19.64 5.94
N SER A 298 -10.82 19.99 6.25
CA SER A 298 -11.21 20.52 7.58
C SER A 298 -10.90 19.55 8.72
N GLU A 299 -10.80 18.24 8.45
CA GLU A 299 -10.41 17.24 9.46
C GLU A 299 -8.95 17.39 9.94
N PHE A 300 -8.11 18.12 9.21
CA PHE A 300 -6.74 18.47 9.63
C PHE A 300 -6.66 19.78 10.42
N ILE A 301 -7.80 20.44 10.64
CA ILE A 301 -7.91 21.67 11.41
C ILE A 301 -8.66 21.35 12.71
N VAL A 302 -8.14 21.81 13.85
CA VAL A 302 -8.73 21.57 15.17
C VAL A 302 -9.09 22.91 15.82
#